data_ae2f9dea5c351e08692a60defe94ae4c
#
_entry.id   ae2f9dea5c351e08692a60defe94ae4c
#
_cell.length_a   1.000
_cell.length_b   1.000
_cell.length_c   1.000
_cell.angle_alpha   90.00
_cell.angle_beta   90.00
_cell.angle_gamma   90.00
#
_symmetry.space_group_name_H-M   'P 1'
#
loop_
_entity.id
_entity.type
_entity.pdbx_description
1 polymer ?
#
loop_
_entity_poly.entity_id
_entity_poly.type
_entity_poly.pdbx_seq_one_letter_code
_entity_poly.pdbx_strand_id
1 'polypeptide(L)'
;VINVIGGWLMTALIAFTASGIIVSMLYYFEEVGLIVLVILVGYVLTKNYFLHKERRIKEIEEEELEMIESKSIKGVIFESSKNITKFSKRVNKLFQKTFEGLASKDISTLKENQTTVSKLDKDVDLIANNVFYFIKNLDEASKESASDFHMKILGGLENITLSMQTISKSIYKHFNNNHRGLTYNQLRELKELEDDMNNFFGKI
;
A
#
# COMPACT_ATOMS: atom_id res chain seq x y z
N VAL A 1 -22.59 -3.46 -5.64
CA VAL A 1 -23.76 -4.38 -5.51
C VAL A 1 -23.45 -5.74 -6.11
N ILE A 2 -22.92 -5.84 -7.34
CA ILE A 2 -22.63 -7.12 -8.05
C ILE A 2 -21.59 -7.97 -7.27
N ASN A 3 -20.55 -7.38 -6.72
CA ASN A 3 -19.52 -8.10 -5.96
C ASN A 3 -20.06 -8.70 -4.64
N VAL A 4 -21.05 -8.08 -4.02
CA VAL A 4 -21.67 -8.57 -2.79
C VAL A 4 -22.57 -9.76 -3.09
N ILE A 5 -23.40 -9.67 -4.13
CA ILE A 5 -24.28 -10.75 -4.58
C ILE A 5 -23.46 -11.96 -5.06
N GLY A 6 -22.39 -11.72 -5.83
CA GLY A 6 -21.47 -12.77 -6.27
C GLY A 6 -20.77 -13.47 -5.10
N GLY A 7 -20.38 -12.75 -4.05
CA GLY A 7 -19.80 -13.30 -2.83
C GLY A 7 -20.77 -14.21 -2.08
N TRP A 8 -22.03 -13.80 -1.94
CA TRP A 8 -23.06 -14.61 -1.28
C TRP A 8 -23.37 -15.90 -2.04
N LEU A 9 -23.46 -15.82 -3.37
CA LEU A 9 -23.74 -16.97 -4.23
C LEU A 9 -22.59 -17.98 -4.21
N MET A 10 -21.33 -17.50 -4.24
CA MET A 10 -20.13 -18.34 -4.08
C MET A 10 -20.07 -19.00 -2.70
N THR A 11 -20.39 -18.28 -1.64
CA THR A 11 -20.41 -18.85 -0.28
C THR A 11 -21.46 -19.95 -0.15
N ALA A 12 -22.67 -19.73 -0.70
CA ALA A 12 -23.73 -20.72 -0.72
C ALA A 12 -23.34 -21.97 -1.53
N LEU A 13 -22.71 -21.81 -2.69
CA LEU A 13 -22.28 -22.89 -3.54
C LEU A 13 -21.16 -23.72 -2.89
N ILE A 14 -20.19 -23.08 -2.25
CA ILE A 14 -19.13 -23.75 -1.50
C ILE A 14 -19.71 -24.52 -0.30
N ALA A 15 -20.63 -23.92 0.45
CA ALA A 15 -21.29 -24.56 1.58
C ALA A 15 -22.11 -25.79 1.14
N PHE A 16 -22.82 -25.67 0.03
CA PHE A 16 -23.62 -26.78 -0.52
C PHE A 16 -22.73 -27.94 -0.99
N THR A 17 -21.65 -27.68 -1.71
CA THR A 17 -20.71 -28.72 -2.18
C THR A 17 -19.99 -29.38 -1.02
N ALA A 18 -19.51 -28.59 -0.05
CA ALA A 18 -18.88 -29.13 1.16
C ALA A 18 -19.83 -30.03 1.97
N SER A 19 -21.09 -29.61 2.15
CA SER A 19 -22.14 -30.35 2.80
C SER A 19 -22.43 -31.67 2.08
N GLY A 20 -22.51 -31.65 0.74
CA GLY A 20 -22.71 -32.88 -0.06
C GLY A 20 -21.56 -33.91 0.08
N ILE A 21 -20.32 -33.41 0.12
CA ILE A 21 -19.14 -34.27 0.34
C ILE A 21 -19.19 -34.90 1.74
N ILE A 22 -19.51 -34.13 2.78
CA ILE A 22 -19.62 -34.63 4.15
C ILE A 22 -20.70 -35.69 4.27
N VAL A 23 -21.89 -35.43 3.72
CA VAL A 23 -23.01 -36.40 3.74
C VAL A 23 -22.65 -37.69 2.98
N SER A 24 -22.01 -37.57 1.82
CA SER A 24 -21.56 -38.75 1.05
C SER A 24 -20.53 -39.55 1.84
N MET A 25 -19.59 -38.89 2.51
CA MET A 25 -18.58 -39.54 3.33
C MET A 25 -19.21 -40.30 4.51
N LEU A 26 -20.18 -39.70 5.20
CA LEU A 26 -20.91 -40.35 6.29
C LEU A 26 -21.75 -41.54 5.79
N TYR A 27 -22.35 -41.42 4.60
CA TYR A 27 -23.16 -42.50 4.03
C TYR A 27 -22.34 -43.73 3.63
N TYR A 28 -21.14 -43.53 3.05
CA TYR A 28 -20.30 -44.66 2.60
C TYR A 28 -19.43 -45.26 3.70
N PHE A 29 -19.01 -44.45 4.69
CA PHE A 29 -18.06 -44.89 5.73
C PHE A 29 -18.67 -45.00 7.14
N GLU A 30 -19.99 -44.77 7.27
CA GLU A 30 -20.76 -44.90 8.51
C GLU A 30 -20.00 -44.36 9.75
N GLU A 31 -19.75 -45.19 10.76
CA GLU A 31 -19.11 -44.81 12.02
C GLU A 31 -17.66 -44.31 11.82
N VAL A 32 -16.91 -44.90 10.89
CA VAL A 32 -15.52 -44.50 10.61
C VAL A 32 -15.46 -43.08 10.01
N GLY A 33 -16.42 -42.77 9.14
CA GLY A 33 -16.55 -41.44 8.56
C GLY A 33 -16.78 -40.33 9.59
N LEU A 34 -17.57 -40.63 10.61
CA LEU A 34 -17.86 -39.72 11.71
C LEU A 34 -16.61 -39.45 12.57
N ILE A 35 -15.84 -40.49 12.91
CA ILE A 35 -14.60 -40.34 13.67
C ILE A 35 -13.58 -39.50 12.92
N VAL A 36 -13.38 -39.76 11.63
CA VAL A 36 -12.45 -38.95 10.79
C VAL A 36 -12.89 -37.49 10.71
N LEU A 37 -14.18 -37.23 10.59
CA LEU A 37 -14.73 -35.88 10.54
C LEU A 37 -14.49 -35.14 11.84
N VAL A 38 -14.71 -35.74 12.99
CA VAL A 38 -14.46 -35.12 14.32
C VAL A 38 -12.97 -34.79 14.49
N ILE A 39 -12.08 -35.70 14.08
CA ILE A 39 -10.62 -35.48 14.14
C ILE A 39 -10.23 -34.29 13.23
N LEU A 40 -10.78 -34.23 12.00
CA LEU A 40 -10.49 -33.16 11.04
C LEU A 40 -10.99 -31.78 11.54
N VAL A 41 -12.21 -31.73 12.07
CA VAL A 41 -12.76 -30.50 12.66
C VAL A 41 -11.93 -30.07 13.88
N GLY A 42 -11.58 -30.99 14.76
CA GLY A 42 -10.70 -30.71 15.90
C GLY A 42 -9.34 -30.19 15.48
N TYR A 43 -8.74 -30.76 14.45
CA TYR A 43 -7.47 -30.28 13.89
C TYR A 43 -7.57 -28.86 13.31
N VAL A 44 -8.63 -28.57 12.53
CA VAL A 44 -8.85 -27.25 11.95
C VAL A 44 -9.09 -26.18 13.04
N LEU A 45 -9.88 -26.53 14.06
CA LEU A 45 -10.15 -25.61 15.18
C LEU A 45 -8.88 -25.32 16.01
N THR A 46 -8.10 -26.35 16.33
CA THR A 46 -6.84 -26.15 17.07
C THR A 46 -5.82 -25.35 16.26
N LYS A 47 -5.64 -25.66 14.98
CA LYS A 47 -4.75 -24.89 14.10
C LYS A 47 -5.18 -23.42 13.98
N ASN A 48 -6.47 -23.18 13.81
CA ASN A 48 -7.02 -21.81 13.70
C ASN A 48 -6.88 -21.05 15.03
N TYR A 49 -7.09 -21.73 16.16
CA TYR A 49 -6.90 -21.15 17.49
C TYR A 49 -5.44 -20.74 17.74
N PHE A 50 -4.47 -21.58 17.39
CA PHE A 50 -3.04 -21.26 17.53
C PHE A 50 -2.62 -20.12 16.61
N LEU A 51 -3.07 -20.10 15.36
CA LEU A 51 -2.79 -19.00 14.41
C LEU A 51 -3.40 -17.67 14.86
N HIS A 52 -4.61 -17.68 15.41
CA HIS A 52 -5.24 -16.48 15.97
C HIS A 52 -4.55 -15.99 17.24
N LYS A 53 -4.07 -16.93 18.08
CA LYS A 53 -3.33 -16.58 19.30
C LYS A 53 -1.99 -15.92 18.98
N GLU A 54 -1.22 -16.46 18.02
CA GLU A 54 0.05 -15.85 17.59
C GLU A 54 -0.16 -14.48 16.95
N ARG A 55 -1.19 -14.31 16.14
CA ARG A 55 -1.50 -12.98 15.57
C ARG A 55 -1.89 -11.96 16.63
N ARG A 56 -2.73 -12.33 17.59
CA ARG A 56 -3.12 -11.45 18.70
C ARG A 56 -1.94 -11.05 19.58
N ILE A 57 -1.02 -11.97 19.86
CA ILE A 57 0.17 -11.66 20.68
C ILE A 57 1.06 -10.67 19.93
N LYS A 58 1.27 -10.87 18.61
CA LYS A 58 2.04 -9.93 17.80
C LYS A 58 1.37 -8.57 17.66
N GLU A 59 0.04 -8.54 17.47
CA GLU A 59 -0.73 -7.29 17.43
C GLU A 59 -0.64 -6.52 18.76
N ILE A 60 -0.72 -7.21 19.90
CA ILE A 60 -0.58 -6.58 21.25
C ILE A 60 0.85 -6.11 21.50
N GLU A 61 1.87 -6.91 21.14
CA GLU A 61 3.27 -6.50 21.24
C GLU A 61 3.60 -5.32 20.31
N GLU A 62 3.05 -5.30 19.09
CA GLU A 62 3.19 -4.17 18.17
C GLU A 62 2.45 -2.93 18.70
N GLU A 63 1.24 -3.06 19.25
CA GLU A 63 0.49 -1.96 19.87
C GLU A 63 1.18 -1.43 21.14
N GLU A 64 1.74 -2.29 22.00
CA GLU A 64 2.50 -1.85 23.19
C GLU A 64 3.81 -1.16 22.79
N LEU A 65 4.53 -1.68 21.80
CA LEU A 65 5.75 -1.05 21.28
C LEU A 65 5.42 0.29 20.60
N GLU A 66 4.35 0.38 19.79
CA GLU A 66 3.87 1.64 19.23
C GLU A 66 3.44 2.63 20.30
N MET A 67 2.82 2.19 21.41
CA MET A 67 2.44 3.05 22.52
C MET A 67 3.65 3.59 23.30
N ILE A 68 4.70 2.81 23.46
CA ILE A 68 5.93 3.23 24.14
C ILE A 68 6.76 4.15 23.25
N GLU A 69 6.86 3.83 21.94
CA GLU A 69 7.58 4.66 20.96
C GLU A 69 6.82 5.94 20.61
N SER A 70 5.48 5.95 20.65
CA SER A 70 4.66 7.14 20.34
C SER A 70 4.86 8.30 21.34
N LYS A 71 5.50 8.06 22.49
CA LYS A 71 5.83 9.08 23.49
C LYS A 71 7.28 9.57 23.38
N SER A 72 7.99 9.23 22.32
CA SER A 72 9.39 9.61 22.16
C SER A 72 9.64 10.26 20.80
N ILE A 73 10.63 11.17 20.72
CA ILE A 73 11.12 11.73 19.46
C ILE A 73 11.55 10.61 18.49
N LYS A 74 12.09 9.51 19.00
CA LYS A 74 12.47 8.35 18.19
C LYS A 74 11.27 7.75 17.44
N GLY A 75 10.11 7.67 18.09
CA GLY A 75 8.86 7.21 17.45
C GLY A 75 8.42 8.12 16.32
N VAL A 76 8.51 9.44 16.49
CA VAL A 76 8.21 10.42 15.42
C VAL A 76 9.15 10.22 14.23
N ILE A 77 10.46 10.05 14.49
CA ILE A 77 11.47 9.84 13.45
C ILE A 77 11.21 8.51 12.72
N PHE A 78 10.93 7.44 13.46
CA PHE A 78 10.67 6.11 12.90
C PHE A 78 9.44 6.11 12.00
N GLU A 79 8.31 6.65 12.48
CA GLU A 79 7.07 6.71 11.68
C GLU A 79 7.23 7.63 10.46
N SER A 80 7.90 8.77 10.62
CA SER A 80 8.23 9.65 9.50
C SER A 80 9.08 8.95 8.45
N SER A 81 10.12 8.20 8.86
CA SER A 81 10.99 7.44 7.95
C SER A 81 10.21 6.35 7.19
N LYS A 82 9.37 5.59 7.89
CA LYS A 82 8.49 4.56 7.31
C LYS A 82 7.54 5.16 6.26
N ASN A 83 6.94 6.30 6.58
CA ASN A 83 6.02 7.00 5.68
C ASN A 83 6.74 7.59 4.45
N ILE A 84 7.91 8.20 4.65
CA ILE A 84 8.76 8.69 3.55
C ILE A 84 9.14 7.53 2.62
N THR A 85 9.57 6.39 3.16
CA THR A 85 9.95 5.22 2.36
C THR A 85 8.77 4.71 1.52
N LYS A 86 7.57 4.61 2.10
CA LYS A 86 6.37 4.19 1.35
C LYS A 86 6.01 5.19 0.26
N PHE A 87 6.03 6.48 0.57
CA PHE A 87 5.74 7.55 -0.36
C PHE A 87 6.76 7.58 -1.51
N SER A 88 8.06 7.50 -1.20
CA SER A 88 9.14 7.47 -2.20
C SER A 88 9.03 6.31 -3.16
N LYS A 89 8.74 5.10 -2.68
CA LYS A 89 8.48 3.92 -3.52
C LYS A 89 7.28 4.14 -4.45
N ARG A 90 6.23 4.78 -3.96
CA ARG A 90 5.05 5.09 -4.76
C ARG A 90 5.35 6.13 -5.84
N VAL A 91 6.04 7.22 -5.47
CA VAL A 91 6.48 8.27 -6.42
C VAL A 91 7.37 7.68 -7.50
N ASN A 92 8.36 6.86 -7.13
CA ASN A 92 9.24 6.20 -8.08
C ASN A 92 8.47 5.36 -9.10
N LYS A 93 7.53 4.54 -8.64
CA LYS A 93 6.67 3.74 -9.53
C LYS A 93 5.83 4.59 -10.48
N LEU A 94 5.30 5.72 -10.00
CA LEU A 94 4.51 6.64 -10.82
C LEU A 94 5.39 7.37 -11.84
N PHE A 95 6.63 7.69 -11.45
CA PHE A 95 7.63 8.29 -12.33
C PHE A 95 7.99 7.34 -13.48
N GLN A 96 8.32 6.07 -13.17
CA GLN A 96 8.58 5.03 -14.18
C GLN A 96 7.41 4.88 -15.15
N LYS A 97 6.17 4.73 -14.65
CA LYS A 97 4.97 4.64 -15.50
C LYS A 97 4.77 5.87 -16.39
N THR A 98 5.13 7.05 -15.89
CA THR A 98 5.07 8.29 -16.69
C THR A 98 6.03 8.22 -17.87
N PHE A 99 7.25 7.74 -17.66
CA PHE A 99 8.24 7.60 -18.72
C PHE A 99 7.97 6.44 -19.67
N GLU A 100 7.49 5.31 -19.19
CA GLU A 100 7.03 4.21 -20.03
C GLU A 100 5.91 4.66 -20.98
N GLY A 101 4.90 5.37 -20.45
CA GLY A 101 3.83 5.93 -21.24
C GLY A 101 4.30 6.99 -22.24
N LEU A 102 5.29 7.80 -21.85
CA LEU A 102 5.92 8.80 -22.72
C LEU A 102 6.70 8.14 -23.88
N ALA A 103 7.49 7.11 -23.57
CA ALA A 103 8.30 6.38 -24.55
C ALA A 103 7.43 5.58 -25.54
N SER A 104 6.38 4.92 -25.03
CA SER A 104 5.44 4.11 -25.86
C SER A 104 4.35 4.94 -26.54
N LYS A 105 4.20 6.22 -26.20
CA LYS A 105 3.09 7.10 -26.64
C LYS A 105 1.71 6.57 -26.25
N ASP A 106 1.64 5.87 -25.13
CA ASP A 106 0.38 5.29 -24.64
C ASP A 106 -0.40 6.32 -23.82
N ILE A 107 -1.33 7.00 -24.49
CA ILE A 107 -2.20 8.02 -23.90
C ILE A 107 -3.08 7.43 -22.79
N SER A 108 -3.50 6.16 -22.89
CA SER A 108 -4.33 5.52 -21.88
C SER A 108 -3.57 5.36 -20.56
N THR A 109 -2.35 4.81 -20.63
CA THR A 109 -1.45 4.68 -19.47
C THR A 109 -1.11 6.04 -18.88
N LEU A 110 -0.82 7.06 -19.70
CA LEU A 110 -0.55 8.42 -19.24
C LEU A 110 -1.74 9.03 -18.50
N LYS A 111 -2.97 8.83 -18.99
CA LYS A 111 -4.19 9.33 -18.35
C LYS A 111 -4.47 8.64 -17.02
N GLU A 112 -4.32 7.32 -16.96
CA GLU A 112 -4.47 6.55 -15.72
C GLU A 112 -3.44 6.99 -14.67
N ASN A 113 -2.19 7.14 -15.11
CA ASN A 113 -1.11 7.58 -14.25
C ASN A 113 -1.33 9.00 -13.73
N GLN A 114 -1.74 9.94 -14.57
CA GLN A 114 -2.10 11.30 -14.16
C GLN A 114 -3.18 11.30 -13.08
N THR A 115 -4.21 10.46 -13.24
CA THR A 115 -5.28 10.30 -12.25
C THR A 115 -4.74 9.76 -10.93
N THR A 116 -3.76 8.87 -10.98
CA THR A 116 -3.13 8.31 -9.79
C THR A 116 -2.20 9.31 -9.11
N VAL A 117 -1.43 10.07 -9.89
CA VAL A 117 -0.55 11.15 -9.39
C VAL A 117 -1.37 12.24 -8.70
N SER A 118 -2.56 12.58 -9.20
CA SER A 118 -3.44 13.57 -8.57
C SER A 118 -3.95 13.17 -7.17
N LYS A 119 -3.76 11.90 -6.78
CA LYS A 119 -4.13 11.41 -5.43
C LYS A 119 -2.97 11.48 -4.43
N LEU A 120 -1.77 11.86 -4.86
CA LEU A 120 -0.61 11.97 -3.96
C LEU A 120 -0.83 13.00 -2.85
N ASP A 121 -1.60 14.07 -3.10
CA ASP A 121 -1.97 15.04 -2.05
C ASP A 121 -2.63 14.35 -0.86
N LYS A 122 -3.54 13.41 -1.11
CA LYS A 122 -4.21 12.66 -0.04
C LYS A 122 -3.23 11.78 0.75
N ASP A 123 -2.19 11.27 0.09
CA ASP A 123 -1.17 10.49 0.79
C ASP A 123 -0.33 11.39 1.71
N VAL A 124 -0.01 12.61 1.28
CA VAL A 124 0.68 13.61 2.12
C VAL A 124 -0.19 14.01 3.32
N ASP A 125 -1.49 14.26 3.09
CA ASP A 125 -2.45 14.56 4.17
C ASP A 125 -2.52 13.42 5.21
N LEU A 126 -2.53 12.16 4.75
CA LEU A 126 -2.53 11.00 5.65
C LEU A 126 -1.23 10.91 6.45
N ILE A 127 -0.08 11.19 5.83
CA ILE A 127 1.23 11.23 6.50
C ILE A 127 1.23 12.35 7.56
N ALA A 128 0.72 13.54 7.21
CA ALA A 128 0.62 14.67 8.12
C ALA A 128 -0.20 14.31 9.38
N ASN A 129 -1.36 13.71 9.18
CA ASN A 129 -2.25 13.34 10.27
C ASN A 129 -1.67 12.23 11.16
N ASN A 130 -1.03 11.22 10.56
CA ASN A 130 -0.45 10.12 11.30
C ASN A 130 0.69 10.60 12.22
N VAL A 131 1.62 11.39 11.69
CA VAL A 131 2.78 11.85 12.50
C VAL A 131 2.34 12.90 13.51
N PHE A 132 1.34 13.72 13.21
CA PHE A 132 0.77 14.68 14.16
C PHE A 132 0.27 14.00 15.44
N TYR A 133 -0.30 12.81 15.35
CA TYR A 133 -0.74 12.03 16.50
C TYR A 133 0.45 11.71 17.44
N PHE A 134 1.61 11.35 16.91
CA PHE A 134 2.80 11.07 17.71
C PHE A 134 3.34 12.34 18.37
N ILE A 135 3.41 13.44 17.62
CA ILE A 135 3.90 14.73 18.13
C ILE A 135 3.04 15.22 19.30
N LYS A 136 1.71 15.08 19.21
CA LYS A 136 0.77 15.50 20.25
C LYS A 136 1.06 14.84 21.61
N ASN A 137 1.61 13.62 21.61
CA ASN A 137 1.86 12.82 22.80
C ASN A 137 3.25 13.06 23.43
N LEU A 138 4.10 13.93 22.80
CA LEU A 138 5.41 14.30 23.32
C LEU A 138 5.30 15.31 24.48
N ASP A 139 6.37 15.41 25.27
CA ASP A 139 6.57 16.52 26.21
C ASP A 139 6.75 17.85 25.49
N GLU A 140 6.45 18.96 26.16
CA GLU A 140 6.47 20.30 25.54
C GLU A 140 7.83 20.69 24.93
N ALA A 141 8.95 20.31 25.56
CA ALA A 141 10.28 20.62 25.05
C ALA A 141 10.60 19.87 23.74
N SER A 142 10.08 18.65 23.59
CA SER A 142 10.28 17.81 22.40
C SER A 142 9.31 18.13 21.26
N LYS A 143 8.13 18.66 21.57
CA LYS A 143 7.11 19.00 20.58
C LYS A 143 7.59 19.99 19.53
N GLU A 144 8.28 21.05 19.94
CA GLU A 144 8.73 22.11 19.03
C GLU A 144 9.69 21.55 18.00
N SER A 145 10.73 20.83 18.44
CA SER A 145 11.72 20.21 17.55
C SER A 145 11.10 19.15 16.63
N ALA A 146 10.19 18.32 17.15
CA ALA A 146 9.50 17.30 16.36
C ALA A 146 8.57 17.91 15.34
N SER A 147 7.86 18.98 15.70
CA SER A 147 6.96 19.71 14.76
C SER A 147 7.75 20.37 13.63
N ASP A 148 8.86 21.05 13.94
CA ASP A 148 9.72 21.69 12.92
C ASP A 148 10.29 20.64 11.95
N PHE A 149 10.80 19.54 12.48
CA PHE A 149 11.28 18.42 11.67
C PHE A 149 10.19 17.86 10.76
N HIS A 150 9.00 17.61 11.30
CA HIS A 150 7.87 17.07 10.55
C HIS A 150 7.38 18.02 9.47
N MET A 151 7.26 19.32 9.77
CA MET A 151 6.86 20.35 8.80
C MET A 151 7.84 20.45 7.63
N LYS A 152 9.14 20.32 7.88
CA LYS A 152 10.15 20.27 6.81
C LYS A 152 9.98 19.05 5.91
N ILE A 153 9.67 17.88 6.48
CA ILE A 153 9.38 16.67 5.72
C ILE A 153 8.14 16.88 4.87
N LEU A 154 7.04 17.35 5.44
CA LEU A 154 5.79 17.59 4.70
C LEU A 154 6.00 18.55 3.53
N GLY A 155 6.68 19.66 3.74
CA GLY A 155 7.01 20.60 2.66
C GLY A 155 7.81 19.96 1.52
N GLY A 156 8.73 19.02 1.85
CA GLY A 156 9.44 18.22 0.85
C GLY A 156 8.53 17.28 0.07
N LEU A 157 7.63 16.56 0.75
CA LEU A 157 6.66 15.65 0.13
C LEU A 157 5.65 16.41 -0.76
N GLU A 158 5.16 17.56 -0.32
CA GLU A 158 4.29 18.45 -1.11
C GLU A 158 5.00 18.94 -2.39
N ASN A 159 6.25 19.35 -2.29
CA ASN A 159 7.03 19.79 -3.46
C ASN A 159 7.24 18.65 -4.46
N ILE A 160 7.51 17.42 -4.00
CA ILE A 160 7.61 16.23 -4.85
C ILE A 160 6.26 15.95 -5.53
N THR A 161 5.17 16.01 -4.77
CA THR A 161 3.81 15.81 -5.28
C THR A 161 3.47 16.80 -6.37
N LEU A 162 3.71 18.08 -6.14
CA LEU A 162 3.45 19.16 -7.10
C LEU A 162 4.28 18.99 -8.38
N SER A 163 5.55 18.62 -8.23
CA SER A 163 6.44 18.32 -9.36
C SER A 163 5.93 17.15 -10.19
N MET A 164 5.52 16.06 -9.55
CA MET A 164 4.96 14.88 -10.22
C MET A 164 3.64 15.19 -10.94
N GLN A 165 2.76 15.98 -10.33
CA GLN A 165 1.52 16.43 -10.95
C GLN A 165 1.81 17.29 -12.19
N THR A 166 2.77 18.19 -12.09
CA THR A 166 3.17 19.07 -13.21
C THR A 166 3.75 18.27 -14.38
N ILE A 167 4.67 17.34 -14.09
CA ILE A 167 5.30 16.46 -15.10
C ILE A 167 4.23 15.58 -15.77
N SER A 168 3.44 14.86 -14.99
CA SER A 168 2.42 13.94 -15.50
C SER A 168 1.36 14.66 -16.35
N LYS A 169 0.89 15.83 -15.89
CA LYS A 169 -0.06 16.66 -16.62
C LYS A 169 0.51 17.18 -17.92
N SER A 170 1.76 17.64 -17.91
CA SER A 170 2.42 18.19 -19.11
C SER A 170 2.64 17.12 -20.17
N ILE A 171 3.09 15.92 -19.76
CA ILE A 171 3.30 14.79 -20.67
C ILE A 171 1.97 14.32 -21.28
N TYR A 172 0.94 14.15 -20.45
CA TYR A 172 -0.39 13.77 -20.95
C TYR A 172 -0.92 14.81 -21.95
N LYS A 173 -0.84 16.11 -21.63
CA LYS A 173 -1.29 17.18 -22.50
C LYS A 173 -0.50 17.22 -23.81
N HIS A 174 0.80 16.95 -23.79
CA HIS A 174 1.63 16.88 -24.99
C HIS A 174 1.08 15.89 -26.02
N PHE A 175 0.82 14.65 -25.61
CA PHE A 175 0.31 13.63 -26.52
C PHE A 175 -1.18 13.79 -26.84
N ASN A 176 -1.99 14.23 -25.89
CA ASN A 176 -3.41 14.48 -26.13
C ASN A 176 -3.65 15.60 -27.17
N ASN A 177 -2.69 16.53 -27.31
CA ASN A 177 -2.69 17.55 -28.34
C ASN A 177 -1.99 17.13 -29.64
N ASN A 178 -1.75 15.83 -29.85
CA ASN A 178 -1.13 15.25 -31.06
C ASN A 178 0.26 15.80 -31.37
N HIS A 179 1.03 16.21 -30.36
CA HIS A 179 2.41 16.61 -30.56
C HIS A 179 3.29 15.41 -30.95
N ARG A 180 4.40 15.70 -31.62
CA ARG A 180 5.35 14.66 -32.04
C ARG A 180 5.96 13.96 -30.82
N GLY A 181 6.19 12.66 -30.96
CA GLY A 181 6.92 11.88 -29.96
C GLY A 181 8.38 12.30 -29.86
N LEU A 182 9.04 11.87 -28.80
CA LEU A 182 10.45 12.11 -28.59
C LEU A 182 11.32 11.44 -29.64
N THR A 183 12.45 12.09 -29.96
CA THR A 183 13.49 11.51 -30.79
C THR A 183 14.27 10.45 -30.03
N TYR A 184 15.03 9.61 -30.73
CA TYR A 184 15.87 8.58 -30.11
C TYR A 184 16.84 9.14 -29.06
N ASN A 185 17.51 10.27 -29.35
CA ASN A 185 18.43 10.88 -28.41
C ASN A 185 17.71 11.38 -27.13
N GLN A 186 16.54 12.00 -27.28
CA GLN A 186 15.72 12.42 -26.14
C GLN A 186 15.25 11.24 -25.29
N LEU A 187 14.87 10.12 -25.92
CA LEU A 187 14.49 8.89 -25.19
C LEU A 187 15.67 8.31 -24.42
N ARG A 188 16.88 8.35 -24.97
CA ARG A 188 18.09 7.89 -24.28
C ARG A 188 18.42 8.74 -23.06
N GLU A 189 18.43 10.07 -23.22
CA GLU A 189 18.66 11.01 -22.10
C GLU A 189 17.59 10.83 -20.99
N LEU A 190 16.36 10.61 -21.40
CA LEU A 190 15.25 10.36 -20.48
C LEU A 190 15.43 9.04 -19.71
N LYS A 191 15.97 8.01 -20.37
CA LYS A 191 16.27 6.73 -19.71
C LYS A 191 17.40 6.85 -18.70
N GLU A 192 18.44 7.62 -19.01
CA GLU A 192 19.50 7.94 -18.06
C GLU A 192 18.94 8.64 -16.81
N LEU A 193 18.04 9.62 -17.00
CA LEU A 193 17.37 10.30 -15.89
C LEU A 193 16.48 9.35 -15.07
N GLU A 194 15.77 8.43 -15.72
CA GLU A 194 14.96 7.41 -15.03
C GLU A 194 15.83 6.51 -14.16
N ASP A 195 16.98 6.06 -14.69
CA ASP A 195 17.91 5.21 -13.96
C ASP A 195 18.53 5.95 -12.75
N ASP A 196 18.87 7.24 -12.91
CA ASP A 196 19.34 8.08 -11.80
C ASP A 196 18.29 8.26 -10.71
N MET A 197 17.04 8.51 -11.09
CA MET A 197 15.92 8.61 -10.15
C MET A 197 15.65 7.28 -9.42
N ASN A 198 15.72 6.15 -10.13
CA ASN A 198 15.59 4.83 -9.52
C ASN A 198 16.70 4.57 -8.50
N ASN A 199 17.95 4.94 -8.83
CA ASN A 199 19.08 4.82 -7.92
C ASN A 199 18.91 5.72 -6.68
N PHE A 200 18.39 6.93 -6.86
CA PHE A 200 18.10 7.85 -5.75
C PHE A 200 17.02 7.29 -4.81
N PHE A 201 15.86 6.92 -5.35
CA PHE A 201 14.76 6.38 -4.55
C PHE A 201 15.05 4.99 -3.98
N GLY A 202 15.93 4.21 -4.59
CA GLY A 202 16.36 2.90 -4.09
C GLY A 202 17.27 2.99 -2.85
N LYS A 203 17.82 4.17 -2.53
CA LYS A 203 18.67 4.40 -1.34
C LYS A 203 17.86 4.89 -0.13
N ILE A 204 16.58 5.22 -0.30
CA ILE A 204 15.64 5.63 0.74
C ILE A 204 14.87 4.40 1.26
#